data_42e1b95d51d0cf00d603ba24a08922c2
#
_entry.id   42e1b95d51d0cf00d603ba24a08922c2
#
_cell.length_a   1.000
_cell.length_b   1.000
_cell.length_c   1.000
_cell.angle_alpha   90.00
_cell.angle_beta   90.00
_cell.angle_gamma   90.00
#
_symmetry.space_group_name_H-M   'P 1'
#
loop_
_entity.id
_entity.type
_entity.pdbx_description
1 polymer ?
#
loop_
_entity_poly.entity_id
_entity_poly.type
_entity_poly.pdbx_seq_one_letter_code
_entity_poly.pdbx_strand_id
1 'polypeptide(L)'
;YCFYRRNPKQATFIGSLVYIFAGRTIYASMKHPYFYNPMIYLPLVLMGIEKVYKKEKPYLFIWSAAIAAMSNFYFFYMISVFMVLYAAFRYFGIFRKRSVKDVFRWFLKFTGFYLVSLMIAALIYFPVVMTLFGTERFQAQNYVPLLYDHIYYEKYLGCLIGENMIQWGVAGY
;
A
#
# COMPACT_ATOMS: atom_id res chain seq x y z
N TYR A 1 14.17 6.15 0.78
CA TYR A 1 13.50 6.42 -0.48
C TYR A 1 13.86 7.80 -1.03
N CYS A 2 13.59 8.89 -0.34
CA CYS A 2 13.89 10.27 -0.78
C CYS A 2 15.36 10.48 -1.14
N PHE A 3 16.28 9.94 -0.36
CA PHE A 3 17.71 9.98 -0.66
C PHE A 3 18.07 9.20 -1.93
N TYR A 4 17.48 8.04 -2.12
CA TYR A 4 17.68 7.23 -3.32
C TYR A 4 17.19 7.93 -4.59
N ARG A 5 16.15 8.77 -4.47
CA ARG A 5 15.60 9.61 -5.53
C ARG A 5 16.47 10.85 -5.83
N ARG A 6 17.58 11.05 -5.13
CA ARG A 6 18.48 12.21 -5.23
C ARG A 6 17.78 13.54 -4.94
N ASN A 7 16.82 13.54 -4.04
CA ASN A 7 16.22 14.77 -3.55
C ASN A 7 17.26 15.58 -2.73
N PRO A 8 17.14 16.91 -2.65
CA PRO A 8 17.99 17.74 -1.81
C PRO A 8 17.99 17.24 -0.36
N LYS A 9 19.13 17.29 0.31
CA LYS A 9 19.26 16.79 1.71
C LYS A 9 18.23 17.41 2.65
N GLN A 10 17.99 18.71 2.52
CA GLN A 10 17.00 19.44 3.33
C GLN A 10 15.56 18.93 3.09
N ALA A 11 15.17 18.77 1.82
CA ALA A 11 13.85 18.23 1.48
C ALA A 11 13.69 16.77 1.95
N THR A 12 14.76 15.97 1.88
CA THR A 12 14.77 14.61 2.40
C THR A 12 14.57 14.59 3.92
N PHE A 13 15.28 15.44 4.65
CA PHE A 13 15.17 15.54 6.10
C PHE A 13 13.77 15.98 6.54
N ILE A 14 13.27 17.09 5.97
CA ILE A 14 11.93 17.60 6.27
C ILE A 14 10.86 16.57 5.93
N GLY A 15 10.93 15.96 4.74
CA GLY A 15 9.96 14.94 4.33
C GLY A 15 9.97 13.71 5.23
N SER A 16 11.13 13.29 5.72
CA SER A 16 11.25 12.18 6.68
C SER A 16 10.64 12.54 8.03
N LEU A 17 10.86 13.76 8.53
CA LEU A 17 10.24 14.23 9.77
C LEU A 17 8.72 14.28 9.66
N VAL A 18 8.20 14.89 8.58
CA VAL A 18 6.76 14.94 8.34
C VAL A 18 6.16 13.54 8.26
N TYR A 19 6.84 12.59 7.62
CA TYR A 19 6.37 11.21 7.52
C TYR A 19 6.31 10.50 8.87
N ILE A 20 7.35 10.65 9.70
CA ILE A 20 7.44 9.99 11.02
C ILE A 20 6.47 10.64 12.01
N PHE A 21 6.41 11.96 12.04
CA PHE A 21 5.60 12.74 12.99
C PHE A 21 4.20 13.11 12.46
N ALA A 22 3.75 12.49 11.34
CA ALA A 22 2.37 12.64 10.92
C ALA A 22 1.43 12.21 12.06
N GLY A 23 0.41 12.99 12.36
CA GLY A 23 -0.52 12.74 13.46
C GLY A 23 -1.11 11.33 13.43
N ARG A 24 -1.42 10.82 12.22
CA ARG A 24 -1.87 9.44 12.04
C ARG A 24 -0.82 8.40 12.49
N THR A 25 0.47 8.66 12.26
CA THR A 25 1.56 7.76 12.66
C THR A 25 1.62 7.63 14.17
N ILE A 26 1.57 8.77 14.88
CA ILE A 26 1.59 8.84 16.35
C ILE A 26 0.35 8.15 16.91
N TYR A 27 -0.83 8.48 16.40
CA TYR A 27 -2.09 7.91 16.86
C TYR A 27 -2.14 6.37 16.64
N ALA A 28 -1.73 5.91 15.48
CA ALA A 28 -1.72 4.48 15.15
C ALA A 28 -0.73 3.70 16.03
N SER A 29 0.45 4.27 16.32
CA SER A 29 1.44 3.62 17.18
C SER A 29 0.97 3.46 18.62
N MET A 30 0.16 4.40 19.11
CA MET A 30 -0.37 4.36 20.49
C MET A 30 -1.53 3.38 20.66
N LYS A 31 -2.46 3.31 19.68
CA LYS A 31 -3.66 2.47 19.81
C LYS A 31 -3.49 1.06 19.26
N HIS A 32 -2.82 0.94 18.12
CA HIS A 32 -2.70 -0.34 17.40
C HIS A 32 -1.34 -0.44 16.71
N PRO A 33 -0.32 -1.03 17.35
CA PRO A 33 1.03 -1.15 16.79
C PRO A 33 1.07 -1.79 15.38
N TYR A 34 0.13 -2.69 15.09
CA TYR A 34 0.03 -3.34 13.77
C TYR A 34 -0.27 -2.37 12.63
N PHE A 35 -0.92 -1.24 12.91
CA PHE A 35 -1.19 -0.20 11.91
C PHE A 35 0.05 0.62 11.53
N TYR A 36 1.11 0.50 12.32
CA TYR A 36 2.39 1.16 12.03
C TYR A 36 3.24 0.39 11.02
N ASN A 37 3.13 -0.94 11.00
CA ASN A 37 3.93 -1.79 10.13
C ASN A 37 3.90 -1.38 8.64
N PRO A 38 2.75 -1.05 8.04
CA PRO A 38 2.68 -0.59 6.65
C PRO A 38 3.54 0.64 6.36
N MET A 39 3.69 1.53 7.33
CA MET A 39 4.50 2.74 7.17
C MET A 39 5.99 2.43 7.07
N ILE A 40 6.45 1.31 7.66
CA ILE A 40 7.83 0.84 7.53
C ILE A 40 8.03 0.18 6.15
N TYR A 41 7.10 -0.68 5.73
CA TYR A 41 7.27 -1.46 4.50
C TYR A 41 7.06 -0.63 3.23
N LEU A 42 6.16 0.35 3.25
CA LEU A 42 5.83 1.15 2.08
C LEU A 42 7.06 1.84 1.46
N PRO A 43 7.89 2.57 2.19
CA PRO A 43 9.10 3.19 1.62
C PRO A 43 10.09 2.16 1.05
N LEU A 44 10.20 0.97 1.66
CA LEU A 44 11.10 -0.09 1.18
C LEU A 44 10.58 -0.67 -0.14
N VAL A 45 9.29 -0.94 -0.23
CA VAL A 45 8.64 -1.40 -1.46
C VAL A 45 8.79 -0.37 -2.58
N LEU A 46 8.53 0.92 -2.30
CA LEU A 46 8.70 1.99 -3.28
C LEU A 46 10.15 2.11 -3.77
N MET A 47 11.11 1.97 -2.87
CA MET A 47 12.53 1.95 -3.23
C MET A 47 12.86 0.71 -4.08
N GLY A 48 12.27 -0.43 -3.77
CA GLY A 48 12.36 -1.64 -4.57
C GLY A 48 11.84 -1.45 -5.99
N ILE A 49 10.68 -0.81 -6.15
CA ILE A 49 10.11 -0.47 -7.47
C ILE A 49 11.07 0.43 -8.26
N GLU A 50 11.60 1.48 -7.63
CA GLU A 50 12.57 2.38 -8.29
C GLU A 50 13.84 1.65 -8.74
N LYS A 51 14.31 0.67 -7.97
CA LYS A 51 15.45 -0.19 -8.37
C LYS A 51 15.12 -1.03 -9.59
N VAL A 52 13.92 -1.61 -9.65
CA VAL A 52 13.47 -2.36 -10.84
C VAL A 52 13.43 -1.44 -12.07
N TYR A 53 12.99 -0.18 -11.94
CA TYR A 53 13.02 0.79 -13.05
C TYR A 53 14.43 1.12 -13.51
N LYS A 54 15.37 1.23 -12.59
CA LYS A 54 16.79 1.47 -12.92
C LYS A 54 17.52 0.23 -13.43
N LYS A 55 16.81 -0.90 -13.61
CA LYS A 55 17.36 -2.19 -14.00
C LYS A 55 18.39 -2.73 -13.01
N GLU A 56 18.32 -2.31 -11.75
CA GLU A 56 19.07 -2.87 -10.65
C GLU A 56 18.46 -4.21 -10.20
N LYS A 57 19.14 -4.89 -9.27
CA LYS A 57 18.69 -6.19 -8.74
C LYS A 57 17.34 -6.04 -8.01
N PRO A 58 16.34 -6.91 -8.29
CA PRO A 58 14.98 -6.77 -7.76
C PRO A 58 14.82 -7.27 -6.32
N TYR A 59 15.89 -7.75 -5.69
CA TYR A 59 15.82 -8.42 -4.38
C TYR A 59 15.13 -7.58 -3.30
N LEU A 60 15.38 -6.26 -3.28
CA LEU A 60 14.74 -5.39 -2.31
C LEU A 60 13.23 -5.35 -2.48
N PHE A 61 12.74 -5.32 -3.72
CA PHE A 61 11.32 -5.38 -4.01
C PHE A 61 10.72 -6.71 -3.57
N ILE A 62 11.35 -7.83 -3.94
CA ILE A 62 10.87 -9.17 -3.62
C ILE A 62 10.77 -9.37 -2.11
N TRP A 63 11.82 -9.06 -1.37
CA TRP A 63 11.84 -9.26 0.08
C TRP A 63 10.91 -8.31 0.83
N SER A 64 10.87 -7.02 0.46
CA SER A 64 9.99 -6.06 1.13
C SER A 64 8.50 -6.37 0.88
N ALA A 65 8.14 -6.81 -0.32
CA ALA A 65 6.78 -7.24 -0.62
C ALA A 65 6.42 -8.55 0.09
N ALA A 66 7.34 -9.51 0.17
CA ALA A 66 7.13 -10.76 0.91
C ALA A 66 6.92 -10.49 2.41
N ILE A 67 7.77 -9.68 3.04
CA ILE A 67 7.63 -9.32 4.46
C ILE A 67 6.32 -8.57 4.71
N ALA A 68 5.94 -7.64 3.83
CA ALA A 68 4.67 -6.94 3.93
C ALA A 68 3.47 -7.90 3.85
N ALA A 69 3.52 -8.91 2.97
CA ALA A 69 2.50 -9.94 2.84
C ALA A 69 2.39 -10.81 4.11
N MET A 70 3.52 -11.22 4.68
CA MET A 70 3.56 -12.02 5.91
C MET A 70 3.09 -11.24 7.14
N SER A 71 3.26 -9.92 7.16
CA SER A 71 2.95 -9.09 8.32
C SER A 71 1.45 -8.92 8.55
N ASN A 72 0.70 -8.55 7.53
CA ASN A 72 -0.74 -8.32 7.66
C ASN A 72 -1.43 -8.35 6.29
N PHE A 73 -2.37 -9.28 6.12
CA PHE A 73 -3.16 -9.48 4.91
C PHE A 73 -3.87 -8.21 4.44
N TYR A 74 -4.59 -7.54 5.33
CA TYR A 74 -5.39 -6.37 4.99
C TYR A 74 -4.56 -5.21 4.48
N PHE A 75 -3.47 -4.89 5.18
CA PHE A 75 -2.58 -3.81 4.75
C PHE A 75 -1.77 -4.17 3.52
N PHE A 76 -1.44 -5.44 3.36
CA PHE A 76 -0.76 -5.89 2.16
C PHE A 76 -1.63 -5.70 0.91
N TYR A 77 -2.93 -5.96 1.01
CA TYR A 77 -3.86 -5.67 -0.08
C TYR A 77 -3.82 -4.18 -0.46
N MET A 78 -3.93 -3.29 0.52
CA MET A 78 -3.87 -1.84 0.27
C MET A 78 -2.52 -1.41 -0.34
N ILE A 79 -1.41 -1.93 0.20
CA ILE A 79 -0.06 -1.68 -0.35
C ILE A 79 0.04 -2.19 -1.78
N SER A 80 -0.56 -3.34 -2.10
CA SER A 80 -0.52 -3.93 -3.45
C SER A 80 -1.25 -3.08 -4.47
N VAL A 81 -2.43 -2.57 -4.15
CA VAL A 81 -3.15 -1.62 -5.00
C VAL A 81 -2.31 -0.36 -5.22
N PHE A 82 -1.75 0.18 -4.15
CA PHE A 82 -0.89 1.36 -4.23
C PHE A 82 0.39 1.11 -5.05
N MET A 83 1.02 -0.07 -4.92
CA MET A 83 2.17 -0.48 -5.72
C MET A 83 1.87 -0.44 -7.22
N VAL A 84 0.73 -1.02 -7.62
CA VAL A 84 0.31 -1.04 -9.04
C VAL A 84 0.10 0.38 -9.55
N LEU A 85 -0.64 1.20 -8.80
CA LEU A 85 -0.88 2.59 -9.17
C LEU A 85 0.43 3.40 -9.26
N TYR A 86 1.29 3.28 -8.25
CA TYR A 86 2.58 3.94 -8.23
C TYR A 86 3.46 3.50 -9.39
N ALA A 87 3.53 2.20 -9.65
CA ALA A 87 4.30 1.63 -10.73
C ALA A 87 3.80 2.13 -12.10
N ALA A 88 2.48 2.13 -12.33
CA ALA A 88 1.88 2.66 -13.54
C ALA A 88 2.18 4.17 -13.70
N PHE A 89 1.92 4.97 -12.69
CA PHE A 89 2.18 6.41 -12.71
C PHE A 89 3.65 6.74 -12.98
N ARG A 90 4.56 6.00 -12.34
CA ARG A 90 6.00 6.15 -12.55
C ARG A 90 6.42 5.74 -13.96
N TYR A 91 5.84 4.66 -14.48
CA TYR A 91 6.13 4.21 -15.84
C TYR A 91 5.77 5.30 -16.85
N PHE A 92 4.57 5.85 -16.79
CA PHE A 92 4.12 6.91 -17.69
C PHE A 92 4.90 8.21 -17.50
N GLY A 93 5.34 8.53 -16.28
CA GLY A 93 6.15 9.71 -15.98
C GLY A 93 7.58 9.64 -16.52
N ILE A 94 8.21 8.45 -16.51
CA ILE A 94 9.60 8.27 -16.98
C ILE A 94 9.65 8.07 -18.50
N PHE A 95 8.67 7.40 -19.06
CA PHE A 95 8.71 6.90 -20.43
C PHE A 95 7.64 7.53 -21.30
N ARG A 96 7.91 8.73 -21.75
CA ARG A 96 6.97 9.54 -22.55
C ARG A 96 6.73 9.03 -23.99
N LYS A 97 7.62 8.17 -24.52
CA LYS A 97 7.50 7.58 -25.87
C LYS A 97 7.85 6.10 -25.81
N ARG A 98 6.86 5.21 -25.65
CA ARG A 98 7.08 3.76 -25.78
C ARG A 98 5.94 3.02 -26.44
N SER A 99 6.31 1.90 -27.07
CA SER A 99 5.37 0.97 -27.69
C SER A 99 4.56 0.23 -26.62
N VAL A 100 3.32 -0.10 -26.92
CA VAL A 100 2.44 -0.94 -26.08
C VAL A 100 3.12 -2.26 -25.69
N LYS A 101 3.95 -2.81 -26.59
CA LYS A 101 4.73 -4.04 -26.33
C LYS A 101 5.73 -3.87 -25.18
N ASP A 102 6.36 -2.69 -25.05
CA ASP A 102 7.30 -2.43 -23.96
C ASP A 102 6.57 -2.29 -22.62
N VAL A 103 5.39 -1.67 -22.62
CA VAL A 103 4.52 -1.57 -21.43
C VAL A 103 4.15 -2.96 -20.94
N PHE A 104 3.68 -3.81 -21.85
CA PHE A 104 3.26 -5.19 -21.54
C PHE A 104 4.44 -6.02 -21.01
N ARG A 105 5.59 -5.95 -21.64
CA ARG A 105 6.82 -6.66 -21.19
C ARG A 105 7.25 -6.22 -19.80
N TRP A 106 7.18 -4.93 -19.55
CA TRP A 106 7.52 -4.39 -18.23
C TRP A 106 6.52 -4.85 -17.16
N PHE A 107 5.23 -4.77 -17.47
CA PHE A 107 4.17 -5.23 -16.57
C PHE A 107 4.33 -6.72 -16.24
N LEU A 108 4.58 -7.55 -17.24
CA LEU A 108 4.80 -8.99 -17.05
C LEU A 108 6.01 -9.27 -16.14
N LYS A 109 7.10 -8.53 -16.33
CA LYS A 109 8.30 -8.63 -15.49
C LYS A 109 8.02 -8.22 -14.04
N PHE A 110 7.29 -7.12 -13.86
CA PHE A 110 6.92 -6.64 -12.53
C PHE A 110 6.00 -7.62 -11.80
N THR A 111 4.99 -8.14 -12.51
CA THR A 111 4.09 -9.19 -12.01
C THR A 111 4.86 -10.46 -11.63
N GLY A 112 5.85 -10.87 -12.44
CA GLY A 112 6.69 -12.01 -12.12
C GLY A 112 7.43 -11.85 -10.78
N PHE A 113 8.04 -10.69 -10.52
CA PHE A 113 8.69 -10.43 -9.23
C PHE A 113 7.70 -10.38 -8.07
N TYR A 114 6.52 -9.86 -8.30
CA TYR A 114 5.45 -9.84 -7.30
C TYR A 114 4.97 -11.26 -6.96
N LEU A 115 4.79 -12.12 -7.96
CA LEU A 115 4.45 -13.52 -7.74
C LEU A 115 5.53 -14.28 -6.96
N VAL A 116 6.80 -14.03 -7.25
CA VAL A 116 7.90 -14.61 -6.45
C VAL A 116 7.81 -14.16 -4.99
N SER A 117 7.48 -12.88 -4.73
CA SER A 117 7.26 -12.38 -3.37
C SER A 117 6.10 -13.12 -2.67
N LEU A 118 5.00 -13.35 -3.37
CA LEU A 118 3.85 -14.10 -2.85
C LEU A 118 4.19 -15.57 -2.61
N MET A 119 4.99 -16.20 -3.46
CA MET A 119 5.45 -17.58 -3.25
C MET A 119 6.29 -17.71 -1.98
N ILE A 120 7.17 -16.75 -1.70
CA ILE A 120 7.94 -16.71 -0.45
C ILE A 120 7.02 -16.53 0.75
N ALA A 121 6.02 -15.66 0.64
CA ALA A 121 5.05 -15.40 1.69
C ALA A 121 4.00 -16.52 1.86
N ALA A 122 3.85 -17.39 0.86
CA ALA A 122 2.75 -18.36 0.78
C ALA A 122 2.66 -19.28 2.01
N LEU A 123 3.78 -19.62 2.63
CA LEU A 123 3.81 -20.48 3.82
C LEU A 123 2.96 -19.91 4.97
N ILE A 124 2.97 -18.59 5.15
CA ILE A 124 2.21 -17.89 6.20
C ILE A 124 0.89 -17.36 5.63
N TYR A 125 0.91 -16.89 4.40
CA TYR A 125 -0.20 -16.22 3.76
C TYR A 125 -1.33 -17.18 3.37
N PHE A 126 -1.00 -18.38 2.92
CA PHE A 126 -1.96 -19.38 2.46
C PHE A 126 -2.96 -19.83 3.55
N PRO A 127 -2.53 -20.21 4.77
CA PRO A 127 -3.45 -20.54 5.85
C PRO A 127 -4.38 -19.38 6.21
N VAL A 128 -3.88 -18.13 6.20
CA VAL A 128 -4.69 -16.95 6.50
C VAL A 128 -5.77 -16.75 5.44
N VAL A 129 -5.45 -16.90 4.17
CA VAL A 129 -6.41 -16.80 3.07
C VAL A 129 -7.46 -17.89 3.17
N MET A 130 -7.06 -19.14 3.46
CA MET A 130 -7.99 -20.26 3.64
C MET A 130 -8.95 -20.03 4.80
N THR A 131 -8.46 -19.49 5.92
CA THR A 131 -9.30 -19.14 7.07
C THR A 131 -10.31 -18.06 6.72
N LEU A 132 -9.92 -17.07 5.92
CA LEU A 132 -10.82 -16.02 5.45
C LEU A 132 -11.97 -16.58 4.60
N PHE A 133 -11.67 -17.47 3.67
CA PHE A 133 -12.70 -18.11 2.85
C PHE A 133 -13.65 -19.01 3.66
N GLY A 134 -13.20 -19.56 4.79
CA GLY A 134 -14.02 -20.35 5.70
C GLY A 134 -14.88 -19.54 6.67
N THR A 135 -14.68 -18.20 6.75
CA THR A 135 -15.47 -17.37 7.66
C THR A 135 -16.83 -17.02 7.08
N GLU A 136 -17.87 -17.02 7.94
CA GLU A 136 -19.25 -16.64 7.59
C GLU A 136 -19.35 -15.25 6.93
N ARG A 137 -18.38 -14.37 7.17
CA ARG A 137 -18.32 -13.04 6.52
C ARG A 137 -18.16 -13.11 5.01
N PHE A 138 -17.54 -14.17 4.48
CA PHE A 138 -17.43 -14.40 3.04
C PHE A 138 -18.66 -15.13 2.48
N GLN A 139 -19.33 -15.91 3.33
CA GLN A 139 -20.54 -16.65 2.97
C GLN A 139 -21.81 -15.77 3.05
N ALA A 140 -21.81 -14.77 3.92
CA ALA A 140 -22.87 -13.78 3.94
C ALA A 140 -22.80 -12.97 2.64
N GLN A 141 -23.76 -13.20 1.75
CA GLN A 141 -24.01 -12.38 0.56
C GLN A 141 -24.48 -10.96 0.97
N ASN A 142 -23.66 -10.25 1.73
CA ASN A 142 -23.87 -8.85 1.97
C ASN A 142 -23.51 -8.12 0.68
N TYR A 143 -24.53 -7.80 -0.10
CA TYR A 143 -24.42 -6.91 -1.24
C TYR A 143 -23.84 -5.59 -0.74
N VAL A 144 -22.56 -5.39 -0.93
CA VAL A 144 -21.92 -4.10 -0.65
C VAL A 144 -22.16 -3.24 -1.89
N PRO A 145 -23.03 -2.21 -1.81
CA PRO A 145 -23.26 -1.36 -2.97
C PRO A 145 -21.92 -0.69 -3.37
N LEU A 146 -21.66 -0.63 -4.67
CA LEU A 146 -20.48 0.03 -5.25
C LEU A 146 -20.40 1.51 -4.85
N LEU A 147 -21.54 2.13 -4.60
CA LEU A 147 -21.68 3.50 -4.13
C LEU A 147 -22.39 3.47 -2.78
N TYR A 148 -21.73 4.02 -1.77
CA TYR A 148 -22.34 4.24 -0.46
C TYR A 148 -23.34 5.38 -0.51
N ASP A 149 -24.23 5.46 0.49
CA ASP A 149 -25.15 6.57 0.65
C ASP A 149 -24.37 7.91 0.72
N HIS A 150 -24.94 8.99 0.18
CA HIS A 150 -24.32 10.32 0.14
C HIS A 150 -23.80 10.81 1.50
N ILE A 151 -24.46 10.41 2.60
CA ILE A 151 -24.05 10.69 3.98
C ILE A 151 -22.63 10.23 4.28
N TYR A 152 -22.17 9.12 3.67
CA TYR A 152 -20.78 8.65 3.85
C TYR A 152 -19.78 9.60 3.22
N TYR A 153 -20.08 10.13 2.04
CA TYR A 153 -19.19 11.08 1.34
C TYR A 153 -19.11 12.42 2.06
N GLU A 154 -20.21 12.90 2.61
CA GLU A 154 -20.24 14.10 3.44
C GLU A 154 -19.38 13.93 4.71
N LYS A 155 -19.45 12.76 5.36
CA LYS A 155 -18.59 12.43 6.51
C LYS A 155 -17.11 12.39 6.14
N TYR A 156 -16.75 11.87 4.98
CA TYR A 156 -15.35 11.89 4.52
C TYR A 156 -14.85 13.31 4.29
N LEU A 157 -15.67 14.20 3.74
CA LEU A 157 -15.33 15.61 3.60
C LEU A 157 -15.23 16.30 4.97
N GLY A 158 -16.11 15.96 5.92
CA GLY A 158 -16.05 16.43 7.30
C GLY A 158 -14.76 16.04 8.01
N CYS A 159 -14.22 14.85 7.73
CA CYS A 159 -12.92 14.39 8.26
C CYS A 159 -11.72 15.24 7.83
N LEU A 160 -11.85 15.95 6.71
CA LEU A 160 -10.80 16.87 6.22
C LEU A 160 -10.82 18.21 6.96
N ILE A 161 -11.94 18.58 7.58
CA ILE A 161 -12.15 19.90 8.19
C ILE A 161 -11.88 19.90 9.70
N GLY A 162 -12.00 18.75 10.37
CA GLY A 162 -11.64 18.62 11.78
C GLY A 162 -12.31 17.45 12.51
N GLU A 163 -11.57 16.86 13.46
CA GLU A 163 -12.00 15.68 14.23
C GLU A 163 -13.28 15.90 15.06
N ASN A 164 -13.56 17.14 15.44
CA ASN A 164 -14.71 17.47 16.30
C ASN A 164 -16.07 17.43 15.59
N MET A 165 -16.09 17.38 14.27
CA MET A 165 -17.31 17.22 13.49
C MET A 165 -17.75 15.74 13.35
N ILE A 166 -16.93 14.78 13.80
CA ILE A 166 -17.16 13.34 13.57
C ILE A 166 -17.90 12.68 14.74
N GLN A 167 -18.13 13.37 15.84
CA GLN A 167 -18.81 12.79 17.03
C GLN A 167 -20.27 12.39 16.83
N TRP A 168 -20.84 12.61 15.65
CA TRP A 168 -22.18 12.20 15.31
C TRP A 168 -22.17 10.94 14.45
N GLY A 169 -21.96 9.76 15.06
CA GLY A 169 -22.36 8.53 14.40
C GLY A 169 -21.35 7.37 14.29
N VAL A 170 -20.38 7.27 15.16
CA VAL A 170 -19.60 6.02 15.34
C VAL A 170 -19.90 5.34 16.69
N ALA A 171 -21.09 5.56 17.19
CA ALA A 171 -21.67 4.72 18.23
C ALA A 171 -22.65 3.77 17.54
N GLY A 172 -22.14 2.63 17.11
CA GLY A 172 -23.00 1.57 16.57
C GLY A 172 -22.37 0.89 15.35
N TYR A 173 -21.62 -0.09 15.62
CA TYR A 173 -21.43 -1.47 15.11
C TYR A 173 -19.99 -1.90 15.30
#